data_8649cd30623b4ca4f124cb2bd45bcbac
#
_entry.id   8649cd30623b4ca4f124cb2bd45bcbac
#
_cell.length_a   1.000
_cell.length_b   1.000
_cell.length_c   1.000
_cell.angle_alpha   90.00
_cell.angle_beta   90.00
_cell.angle_gamma   90.00
#
_symmetry.space_group_name_H-M   'P 1'
#
loop_
_entity.id
_entity.type
_entity.pdbx_description
1 polymer ?
#
loop_
_entity_poly.entity_id
_entity_poly.type
_entity_poly.pdbx_seq_one_letter_code
_entity_poly.pdbx_strand_id
1 'polypeptide(L)'
;MIPTKKIMSEESVDVLIIGAGPSGCVSASYLYDKGCRIKVIEKSRFPRFVIGESLLPRCMDHFEEVGLLDSLKKCDFEVKKGARFIRGEEVCNFDFSKKHTEGWDWTWQAPRADFDNVLANELIKRGVDITFEHEVVDVVFNEDGSSLTTIKDKKGESNTIRAKYIIDSSGYGRVLPRLLNLEKPSELLNQSSIFTHVKDIKRPEGWEGTRITFDVIDRRVWLWVIPFSDDTTSIGYVGPTEFVESFEGTPTEKLAKMLKLSDYYSDRFDGVDFLFNPVEIKNYSKSVTQLYGKGYVLTGNSAEFLDPVFSSGVTFATESALLAAKLITKELQNTEVDWEVEYSDYIKKGVNVFATYVKEWYTGNLQKIFFHKPENPEIKKQICAVLAGYVWDETNPFVKNHDRLVKTVAHIIDMETEKANN
;
A
#
# COMPACT_ATOMS: atom_id res chain seq x y z
N MET A 1 10.65 29.14 44.77
CA MET A 1 9.47 28.29 44.45
C MET A 1 9.92 27.23 43.49
N ILE A 2 9.93 25.99 43.91
CA ILE A 2 10.21 24.84 43.03
C ILE A 2 8.97 24.67 42.15
N PRO A 3 9.08 24.64 40.80
CA PRO A 3 7.91 24.43 39.98
C PRO A 3 7.36 23.03 40.28
N THR A 4 6.14 22.97 40.79
CA THR A 4 5.38 21.73 40.93
C THR A 4 5.28 21.04 39.59
N LYS A 5 5.98 19.92 39.41
CA LYS A 5 5.84 19.02 38.29
C LYS A 5 4.37 18.60 38.22
N LYS A 6 3.64 19.11 37.23
CA LYS A 6 2.26 18.71 36.96
C LYS A 6 2.28 17.20 36.83
N ILE A 7 1.65 16.49 37.77
CA ILE A 7 1.49 15.03 37.70
C ILE A 7 0.64 14.80 36.41
N MET A 8 1.32 14.38 35.35
CA MET A 8 0.65 13.98 34.13
C MET A 8 -0.15 12.71 34.43
N SER A 9 -1.43 12.72 34.13
CA SER A 9 -2.25 11.51 34.26
C SER A 9 -1.71 10.49 33.25
N GLU A 10 -1.14 9.40 33.80
CA GLU A 10 -0.69 8.28 32.96
C GLU A 10 -1.93 7.54 32.42
N GLU A 11 -2.18 7.67 31.11
CA GLU A 11 -3.24 6.93 30.44
C GLU A 11 -2.76 5.50 30.18
N SER A 12 -3.62 4.49 30.42
CA SER A 12 -3.28 3.08 30.22
C SER A 12 -4.29 2.39 29.30
N VAL A 13 -3.78 1.71 28.27
CA VAL A 13 -4.55 0.95 27.29
C VAL A 13 -4.02 -0.47 27.12
N ASP A 14 -4.79 -1.34 26.53
CA ASP A 14 -4.32 -2.68 26.16
C ASP A 14 -3.45 -2.59 24.92
N VAL A 15 -3.90 -1.83 23.89
CA VAL A 15 -3.15 -1.65 22.64
C VAL A 15 -3.09 -0.19 22.23
N LEU A 16 -1.88 0.30 21.99
CA LEU A 16 -1.63 1.58 21.35
C LEU A 16 -1.39 1.36 19.85
N ILE A 17 -2.10 2.10 19.00
CA ILE A 17 -1.97 2.04 17.54
C ILE A 17 -1.36 3.35 17.07
N ILE A 18 -0.27 3.28 16.32
CA ILE A 18 0.42 4.44 15.77
C ILE A 18 0.02 4.62 14.30
N GLY A 19 -0.76 5.66 14.00
CA GLY A 19 -1.29 5.98 12.68
C GLY A 19 -2.74 5.54 12.49
N ALA A 20 -3.55 6.44 11.89
CA ALA A 20 -4.97 6.23 11.60
C ALA A 20 -5.25 5.99 10.09
N GLY A 21 -4.25 5.53 9.33
CA GLY A 21 -4.44 5.07 7.95
C GLY A 21 -5.16 3.72 7.89
N PRO A 22 -5.29 3.09 6.70
CA PRO A 22 -6.02 1.83 6.52
C PRO A 22 -5.58 0.71 7.46
N SER A 23 -4.26 0.58 7.69
CA SER A 23 -3.69 -0.39 8.64
C SER A 23 -4.20 -0.13 10.07
N GLY A 24 -4.03 1.09 10.56
CA GLY A 24 -4.46 1.45 11.92
C GLY A 24 -5.97 1.34 12.10
N CYS A 25 -6.76 1.72 11.10
CA CYS A 25 -8.21 1.62 11.16
C CYS A 25 -8.70 0.15 11.19
N VAL A 26 -8.08 -0.74 10.39
CA VAL A 26 -8.44 -2.17 10.40
C VAL A 26 -8.11 -2.81 11.74
N SER A 27 -6.89 -2.60 12.26
CA SER A 27 -6.53 -3.15 13.58
C SER A 27 -7.38 -2.56 14.71
N ALA A 28 -7.63 -1.24 14.69
CA ALA A 28 -8.47 -0.57 15.68
C ALA A 28 -9.90 -1.11 15.68
N SER A 29 -10.51 -1.28 14.50
CA SER A 29 -11.87 -1.81 14.39
C SER A 29 -11.97 -3.21 14.99
N TYR A 30 -11.06 -4.11 14.58
CA TYR A 30 -11.05 -5.47 15.11
C TYR A 30 -10.88 -5.53 16.63
N LEU A 31 -9.88 -4.84 17.16
CA LEU A 31 -9.58 -4.84 18.59
C LEU A 31 -10.71 -4.21 19.43
N TYR A 32 -11.33 -3.14 18.92
CA TYR A 32 -12.45 -2.49 19.58
C TYR A 32 -13.66 -3.44 19.68
N ASP A 33 -14.00 -4.15 18.62
CA ASP A 33 -15.10 -5.13 18.59
C ASP A 33 -14.82 -6.33 19.51
N LYS A 34 -13.54 -6.61 19.85
CA LYS A 34 -13.14 -7.61 20.83
C LYS A 34 -13.12 -7.08 22.28
N GLY A 35 -13.50 -5.82 22.50
CA GLY A 35 -13.57 -5.20 23.83
C GLY A 35 -12.21 -4.79 24.39
N CYS A 36 -11.16 -4.69 23.58
CA CYS A 36 -9.87 -4.19 24.01
C CYS A 36 -9.93 -2.68 24.25
N ARG A 37 -9.25 -2.19 25.30
CA ARG A 37 -9.02 -0.75 25.48
C ARG A 37 -7.92 -0.32 24.53
N ILE A 38 -8.27 0.46 23.52
CA ILE A 38 -7.35 0.91 22.51
C ILE A 38 -7.26 2.43 22.45
N LYS A 39 -6.14 2.94 21.96
CA LYS A 39 -5.96 4.33 21.57
C LYS A 39 -5.19 4.41 20.27
N VAL A 40 -5.65 5.27 19.36
CA VAL A 40 -4.98 5.54 18.10
C VAL A 40 -4.36 6.93 18.16
N ILE A 41 -3.08 7.04 17.80
CA ILE A 41 -2.36 8.31 17.72
C ILE A 41 -2.04 8.61 16.25
N GLU A 42 -2.54 9.72 15.74
CA GLU A 42 -2.30 10.17 14.37
C GLU A 42 -1.63 11.57 14.40
N LYS A 43 -0.49 11.68 13.72
CA LYS A 43 0.29 12.94 13.71
C LYS A 43 -0.36 14.05 12.88
N SER A 44 -1.18 13.68 11.92
CA SER A 44 -1.84 14.61 11.00
C SER A 44 -3.28 14.87 11.40
N ARG A 45 -3.84 15.95 10.89
CA ARG A 45 -5.28 16.15 10.88
C ARG A 45 -5.84 15.63 9.56
N PHE A 46 -6.96 14.93 9.60
CA PHE A 46 -7.66 14.47 8.40
C PHE A 46 -8.70 15.50 7.91
N PRO A 47 -9.01 15.55 6.60
CA PRO A 47 -8.35 14.77 5.53
C PRO A 47 -6.92 15.23 5.27
N ARG A 48 -6.04 14.30 4.83
CA ARG A 48 -4.66 14.58 4.47
C ARG A 48 -4.24 13.80 3.23
N PHE A 49 -3.37 14.36 2.41
CA PHE A 49 -2.84 13.67 1.24
C PHE A 49 -1.87 12.54 1.63
N VAL A 50 -2.03 11.39 0.98
CA VAL A 50 -1.07 10.27 0.94
C VAL A 50 -1.18 9.61 -0.41
N ILE A 51 -0.07 9.18 -1.00
CA ILE A 51 -0.09 8.37 -2.23
C ILE A 51 -0.43 6.89 -1.93
N GLY A 52 -1.01 6.19 -2.91
CA GLY A 52 -1.45 4.79 -2.81
C GLY A 52 -2.97 4.69 -2.97
N GLU A 53 -3.47 5.13 -4.13
CA GLU A 53 -4.87 5.46 -4.43
C GLU A 53 -5.59 4.38 -5.23
N SER A 54 -4.86 3.36 -5.67
CA SER A 54 -5.40 2.21 -6.38
C SER A 54 -5.36 1.00 -5.47
N LEU A 55 -6.52 0.44 -5.13
CA LEU A 55 -6.66 -0.68 -4.22
C LEU A 55 -6.63 -2.03 -4.97
N LEU A 56 -6.57 -3.13 -4.23
CA LEU A 56 -6.74 -4.49 -4.77
C LEU A 56 -7.93 -5.18 -4.11
N PRO A 57 -8.63 -6.08 -4.83
CA PRO A 57 -9.80 -6.79 -4.31
C PRO A 57 -9.62 -7.44 -2.94
N ARG A 58 -8.45 -8.01 -2.65
CA ARG A 58 -8.17 -8.68 -1.37
C ARG A 58 -8.40 -7.77 -0.14
N CYS A 59 -8.17 -6.46 -0.24
CA CYS A 59 -8.39 -5.58 0.91
C CYS A 59 -9.88 -5.42 1.27
N MET A 60 -10.80 -5.74 0.33
CA MET A 60 -12.24 -5.72 0.58
C MET A 60 -12.66 -6.77 1.61
N ASP A 61 -12.03 -7.96 1.57
CA ASP A 61 -12.24 -9.02 2.57
C ASP A 61 -11.94 -8.50 3.98
N HIS A 62 -10.85 -7.72 4.13
CA HIS A 62 -10.44 -7.17 5.42
C HIS A 62 -11.41 -6.10 5.93
N PHE A 63 -11.84 -5.18 5.04
CA PHE A 63 -12.82 -4.15 5.42
C PHE A 63 -14.18 -4.76 5.76
N GLU A 64 -14.58 -5.83 5.08
CA GLU A 64 -15.81 -6.56 5.37
C GLU A 64 -15.73 -7.24 6.74
N GLU A 65 -14.65 -7.96 7.02
CA GLU A 65 -14.46 -8.68 8.29
C GLU A 65 -14.51 -7.76 9.51
N VAL A 66 -13.97 -6.54 9.39
CA VAL A 66 -13.96 -5.57 10.50
C VAL A 66 -15.14 -4.57 10.44
N GLY A 67 -16.11 -4.79 9.55
CA GLY A 67 -17.34 -3.98 9.45
C GLY A 67 -17.13 -2.54 8.94
N LEU A 68 -16.04 -2.25 8.24
CA LEU A 68 -15.75 -0.93 7.65
C LEU A 68 -16.24 -0.79 6.20
N LEU A 69 -16.54 -1.91 5.53
CA LEU A 69 -16.87 -1.95 4.11
C LEU A 69 -18.13 -1.13 3.76
N ASP A 70 -19.16 -1.18 4.59
CA ASP A 70 -20.43 -0.49 4.32
C ASP A 70 -20.30 1.05 4.36
N SER A 71 -19.37 1.56 5.16
CA SER A 71 -19.06 3.00 5.18
C SER A 71 -18.33 3.44 3.92
N LEU A 72 -17.43 2.61 3.40
CA LEU A 72 -16.75 2.85 2.14
C LEU A 72 -17.69 2.75 0.94
N LYS A 73 -18.62 1.79 0.92
CA LYS A 73 -19.63 1.63 -0.15
C LYS A 73 -20.58 2.82 -0.29
N LYS A 74 -20.71 3.66 0.74
CA LYS A 74 -21.51 4.90 0.68
C LYS A 74 -20.79 6.06 -0.01
N CYS A 75 -19.49 5.91 -0.28
CA CYS A 75 -18.70 6.90 -0.97
C CYS A 75 -18.76 6.65 -2.47
N ASP A 76 -18.72 7.74 -3.22
CA ASP A 76 -18.70 7.68 -4.68
C ASP A 76 -17.24 7.57 -5.18
N PHE A 77 -16.56 6.48 -4.80
CA PHE A 77 -15.22 6.18 -5.33
C PHE A 77 -15.30 5.47 -6.67
N GLU A 78 -14.35 5.74 -7.57
CA GLU A 78 -14.28 5.07 -8.87
C GLU A 78 -14.06 3.56 -8.71
N VAL A 79 -14.93 2.76 -9.35
CA VAL A 79 -14.89 1.31 -9.24
C VAL A 79 -13.78 0.72 -10.10
N LYS A 80 -12.86 0.01 -9.47
CA LYS A 80 -11.76 -0.71 -10.12
C LYS A 80 -12.11 -2.18 -10.30
N LYS A 81 -12.33 -2.62 -11.55
CA LYS A 81 -12.63 -4.02 -11.94
C LYS A 81 -11.44 -4.75 -12.57
N GLY A 82 -10.27 -4.13 -12.61
CA GLY A 82 -9.09 -4.71 -13.25
C GLY A 82 -7.98 -3.71 -13.40
N ALA A 83 -7.02 -4.04 -14.26
CA ALA A 83 -5.88 -3.19 -14.59
C ALA A 83 -5.55 -3.30 -16.08
N ARG A 84 -5.07 -2.21 -16.68
CA ARG A 84 -4.64 -2.13 -18.05
C ARG A 84 -3.15 -1.82 -18.10
N PHE A 85 -2.42 -2.55 -18.93
CA PHE A 85 -1.03 -2.32 -19.23
C PHE A 85 -0.90 -2.01 -20.72
N ILE A 86 -0.12 -0.99 -21.06
CA ILE A 86 0.13 -0.55 -22.44
C ILE A 86 1.64 -0.53 -22.66
N ARG A 87 2.08 -0.90 -23.86
CA ARG A 87 3.47 -0.75 -24.32
C ARG A 87 3.44 -0.43 -25.82
N GLY A 88 3.57 0.84 -26.17
CA GLY A 88 3.30 1.30 -27.54
C GLY A 88 1.88 0.92 -27.98
N GLU A 89 1.74 0.13 -29.05
CA GLU A 89 0.44 -0.34 -29.55
C GLU A 89 -0.08 -1.60 -28.83
N GLU A 90 0.75 -2.26 -28.03
CA GLU A 90 0.38 -3.49 -27.32
C GLU A 90 -0.45 -3.18 -26.08
N VAL A 91 -1.54 -3.92 -25.90
CA VAL A 91 -2.45 -3.76 -24.76
C VAL A 91 -2.69 -5.11 -24.07
N CYS A 92 -2.52 -5.12 -22.75
CA CYS A 92 -2.90 -6.24 -21.88
C CYS A 92 -3.91 -5.77 -20.84
N ASN A 93 -5.08 -6.40 -20.80
CA ASN A 93 -6.12 -6.11 -19.83
C ASN A 93 -6.30 -7.30 -18.87
N PHE A 94 -6.31 -7.01 -17.59
CA PHE A 94 -6.73 -7.95 -16.54
C PHE A 94 -8.11 -7.54 -16.05
N ASP A 95 -9.00 -8.52 -15.94
CA ASP A 95 -10.36 -8.41 -15.41
C ASP A 95 -10.43 -9.26 -14.15
N PHE A 96 -10.63 -8.63 -12.99
CA PHE A 96 -10.62 -9.31 -11.70
C PHE A 96 -11.74 -10.34 -11.55
N SER A 97 -12.83 -10.24 -12.34
CA SER A 97 -13.88 -11.26 -12.38
C SER A 97 -13.42 -12.59 -13.00
N LYS A 98 -12.28 -12.58 -13.70
CA LYS A 98 -11.69 -13.76 -14.36
C LYS A 98 -10.47 -14.31 -13.62
N LYS A 99 -10.23 -13.89 -12.39
CA LYS A 99 -9.12 -14.41 -11.59
C LYS A 99 -9.31 -15.88 -11.19
N HIS A 100 -8.20 -16.56 -10.90
CA HIS A 100 -8.18 -17.96 -10.47
C HIS A 100 -8.81 -18.15 -9.08
N THR A 101 -8.46 -17.30 -8.14
CA THR A 101 -8.85 -17.39 -6.73
C THR A 101 -10.25 -16.81 -6.51
N GLU A 102 -11.08 -17.45 -5.69
CA GLU A 102 -12.37 -16.91 -5.25
C GLU A 102 -12.18 -15.64 -4.38
N GLY A 103 -13.22 -14.85 -4.23
CA GLY A 103 -13.24 -13.61 -3.47
C GLY A 103 -13.67 -12.42 -4.33
N TRP A 104 -13.52 -11.22 -3.81
CA TRP A 104 -13.97 -9.99 -4.46
C TRP A 104 -13.37 -9.85 -5.87
N ASP A 105 -14.17 -9.41 -6.82
CA ASP A 105 -13.81 -9.20 -8.24
C ASP A 105 -13.71 -7.72 -8.64
N TRP A 106 -13.82 -6.84 -7.66
CA TRP A 106 -13.69 -5.39 -7.80
C TRP A 106 -13.21 -4.74 -6.52
N THR A 107 -12.77 -3.49 -6.63
CA THR A 107 -12.38 -2.62 -5.53
C THR A 107 -12.53 -1.16 -5.97
N TRP A 108 -11.76 -0.22 -5.40
CA TRP A 108 -11.80 1.21 -5.74
C TRP A 108 -10.47 1.78 -6.18
N GLN A 109 -10.57 2.85 -6.96
CA GLN A 109 -9.58 3.91 -7.11
C GLN A 109 -10.11 5.10 -6.28
N ALA A 110 -9.37 5.50 -5.26
CA ALA A 110 -9.88 6.46 -4.28
C ALA A 110 -8.80 7.45 -3.84
N PRO A 111 -9.09 8.76 -3.87
CA PRO A 111 -8.24 9.74 -3.21
C PRO A 111 -8.05 9.35 -1.74
N ARG A 112 -6.82 9.17 -1.32
CA ARG A 112 -6.51 8.68 0.03
C ARG A 112 -6.92 9.65 1.14
N ALA A 113 -7.01 10.94 0.82
CA ALA A 113 -7.50 11.94 1.76
C ALA A 113 -8.92 11.61 2.22
N ASP A 114 -9.81 11.30 1.29
CA ASP A 114 -11.21 10.98 1.57
C ASP A 114 -11.35 9.55 2.11
N PHE A 115 -10.66 8.59 1.50
CA PHE A 115 -10.69 7.20 1.90
C PHE A 115 -10.28 7.00 3.37
N ASP A 116 -9.13 7.53 3.76
CA ASP A 116 -8.62 7.41 5.13
C ASP A 116 -9.53 8.16 6.12
N ASN A 117 -10.06 9.32 5.72
CA ASN A 117 -10.97 10.11 6.55
C ASN A 117 -12.30 9.38 6.82
N VAL A 118 -12.84 8.67 5.83
CA VAL A 118 -14.07 7.85 6.01
C VAL A 118 -13.82 6.74 7.02
N LEU A 119 -12.72 6.02 6.92
CA LEU A 119 -12.36 4.95 7.86
C LEU A 119 -12.22 5.48 9.29
N ALA A 120 -11.46 6.56 9.49
CA ALA A 120 -11.25 7.16 10.80
C ALA A 120 -12.56 7.69 11.41
N ASN A 121 -13.39 8.39 10.61
CA ASN A 121 -14.68 8.90 11.08
C ASN A 121 -15.65 7.79 11.47
N GLU A 122 -15.65 6.67 10.76
CA GLU A 122 -16.49 5.52 11.14
C GLU A 122 -16.05 4.94 12.49
N LEU A 123 -14.76 4.84 12.74
CA LEU A 123 -14.25 4.39 14.05
C LEU A 123 -14.61 5.36 15.18
N ILE A 124 -14.49 6.67 14.95
CA ILE A 124 -14.89 7.69 15.93
C ILE A 124 -16.38 7.57 16.27
N LYS A 125 -17.24 7.37 15.26
CA LYS A 125 -18.67 7.15 15.46
C LYS A 125 -18.97 5.91 16.30
N ARG A 126 -18.14 4.86 16.19
CA ARG A 126 -18.24 3.64 17.01
C ARG A 126 -17.72 3.86 18.42
N GLY A 127 -17.01 4.94 18.71
CA GLY A 127 -16.45 5.27 20.02
C GLY A 127 -14.97 4.95 20.20
N VAL A 128 -14.25 4.66 19.13
CA VAL A 128 -12.78 4.48 19.19
C VAL A 128 -12.10 5.82 19.47
N ASP A 129 -11.19 5.84 20.44
CA ASP A 129 -10.38 7.03 20.78
C ASP A 129 -9.26 7.20 19.74
N ILE A 130 -9.42 8.17 18.85
CA ILE A 130 -8.41 8.61 17.87
C ILE A 130 -7.96 10.02 18.23
N THR A 131 -6.71 10.16 18.62
CA THR A 131 -6.11 11.47 18.94
C THR A 131 -5.28 11.95 17.73
N PHE A 132 -5.78 12.97 17.05
CA PHE A 132 -5.10 13.62 15.91
C PHE A 132 -4.08 14.67 16.38
N GLU A 133 -3.17 15.05 15.47
CA GLU A 133 -2.18 16.10 15.65
C GLU A 133 -1.22 15.84 16.84
N HIS A 134 -1.01 14.54 17.13
CA HIS A 134 -0.05 14.07 18.09
C HIS A 134 0.94 13.10 17.44
N GLU A 135 2.22 13.34 17.66
CA GLU A 135 3.31 12.50 17.15
C GLU A 135 3.88 11.63 18.26
N VAL A 136 4.08 10.35 17.99
CA VAL A 136 4.87 9.48 18.85
C VAL A 136 6.34 9.82 18.66
N VAL A 137 7.01 10.26 19.72
CA VAL A 137 8.39 10.74 19.66
C VAL A 137 9.38 9.82 20.38
N ASP A 138 8.89 9.01 21.33
CA ASP A 138 9.73 8.07 22.08
C ASP A 138 8.91 6.89 22.58
N VAL A 139 9.54 5.71 22.71
CA VAL A 139 8.95 4.51 23.26
C VAL A 139 9.98 3.76 24.11
N VAL A 140 9.63 3.48 25.34
CA VAL A 140 10.43 2.67 26.26
C VAL A 140 9.68 1.38 26.57
N PHE A 141 10.28 0.23 26.25
CA PHE A 141 9.74 -1.09 26.58
C PHE A 141 10.25 -1.58 27.93
N ASN A 142 9.36 -2.16 28.73
CA ASN A 142 9.68 -2.83 29.99
C ASN A 142 10.04 -4.31 29.73
N GLU A 143 10.58 -4.97 30.75
CA GLU A 143 10.94 -6.40 30.67
C GLU A 143 9.74 -7.31 30.38
N ASP A 144 8.54 -6.95 30.84
CA ASP A 144 7.30 -7.69 30.58
C ASP A 144 6.73 -7.47 29.15
N GLY A 145 7.31 -6.56 28.36
CA GLY A 145 6.86 -6.18 27.01
C GLY A 145 5.92 -4.98 27.01
N SER A 146 5.39 -4.55 28.15
CA SER A 146 4.61 -3.30 28.20
C SER A 146 5.49 -2.10 27.84
N SER A 147 4.86 -1.04 27.34
CA SER A 147 5.56 0.16 26.90
C SER A 147 5.10 1.41 27.61
N LEU A 148 5.98 2.39 27.69
CA LEU A 148 5.67 3.78 27.98
C LEU A 148 5.99 4.61 26.76
N THR A 149 4.95 5.11 26.10
CA THR A 149 5.05 5.87 24.84
C THR A 149 4.88 7.37 25.12
N THR A 150 5.82 8.18 24.66
CA THR A 150 5.73 9.64 24.72
C THR A 150 5.13 10.16 23.44
N ILE A 151 4.02 10.88 23.54
CA ILE A 151 3.38 11.60 22.46
C ILE A 151 3.56 13.12 22.64
N LYS A 152 3.59 13.84 21.54
CA LYS A 152 3.79 15.29 21.51
C LYS A 152 2.80 15.95 20.57
N ASP A 153 2.12 16.99 21.04
CA ASP A 153 1.24 17.81 20.22
C ASP A 153 2.00 18.87 19.40
N LYS A 154 1.28 19.62 18.55
CA LYS A 154 1.85 20.72 17.75
C LYS A 154 2.43 21.89 18.57
N LYS A 155 2.01 22.05 19.82
CA LYS A 155 2.54 23.08 20.71
C LYS A 155 3.79 22.64 21.45
N GLY A 156 4.14 21.36 21.32
CA GLY A 156 5.27 20.75 22.00
C GLY A 156 4.95 20.24 23.38
N GLU A 157 3.68 20.20 23.80
CA GLU A 157 3.25 19.58 25.04
C GLU A 157 3.35 18.06 24.91
N SER A 158 3.92 17.41 25.92
CA SER A 158 4.15 15.96 25.91
C SER A 158 3.25 15.26 26.93
N ASN A 159 2.69 14.13 26.53
CA ASN A 159 1.95 13.20 27.38
C ASN A 159 2.51 11.80 27.23
N THR A 160 2.22 10.93 28.19
CA THR A 160 2.66 9.53 28.18
C THR A 160 1.48 8.56 28.19
N ILE A 161 1.60 7.48 27.45
CA ILE A 161 0.61 6.40 27.35
C ILE A 161 1.32 5.09 27.69
N ARG A 162 0.77 4.34 28.63
CA ARG A 162 1.19 2.97 28.91
C ARG A 162 0.36 2.01 28.08
N ALA A 163 1.00 1.06 27.37
CA ALA A 163 0.32 0.04 26.60
C ALA A 163 0.94 -1.34 26.84
N LYS A 164 0.12 -2.41 26.76
CA LYS A 164 0.63 -3.78 26.77
C LYS A 164 1.25 -4.14 25.42
N TYR A 165 0.66 -3.63 24.32
CA TYR A 165 1.11 -3.81 22.96
C TYR A 165 1.10 -2.51 22.19
N ILE A 166 2.02 -2.39 21.23
CA ILE A 166 2.01 -1.34 20.20
C ILE A 166 1.85 -1.99 18.83
N ILE A 167 0.89 -1.48 18.03
CA ILE A 167 0.82 -1.75 16.60
C ILE A 167 1.36 -0.51 15.88
N ASP A 168 2.51 -0.63 15.21
CA ASP A 168 3.02 0.44 14.37
C ASP A 168 2.39 0.37 12.98
N SER A 169 1.37 1.19 12.75
CA SER A 169 0.67 1.43 11.50
C SER A 169 1.01 2.79 10.90
N SER A 170 2.17 3.36 11.24
CA SER A 170 2.58 4.71 10.86
C SER A 170 2.91 4.87 9.38
N GLY A 171 2.89 3.78 8.61
CA GLY A 171 3.12 3.80 7.17
C GLY A 171 4.52 4.34 6.82
N TYR A 172 4.59 5.35 5.96
CA TYR A 172 5.85 6.02 5.62
C TYR A 172 6.50 6.75 6.81
N GLY A 173 5.76 6.94 7.90
CA GLY A 173 6.29 7.48 9.15
C GLY A 173 7.34 6.58 9.80
N ARG A 174 7.20 5.23 9.67
CA ARG A 174 8.15 4.21 10.16
C ARG A 174 8.64 4.51 11.58
N VAL A 175 7.68 4.73 12.49
CA VAL A 175 7.98 5.27 13.84
C VAL A 175 8.84 4.29 14.63
N LEU A 176 8.39 3.08 14.89
CA LEU A 176 9.16 2.08 15.63
C LEU A 176 10.42 1.63 14.86
N PRO A 177 10.41 1.40 13.54
CA PRO A 177 11.64 1.09 12.81
C PRO A 177 12.75 2.11 13.03
N ARG A 178 12.44 3.41 13.08
CA ARG A 178 13.43 4.45 13.36
C ARG A 178 13.85 4.49 14.82
N LEU A 179 12.89 4.44 15.76
CA LEU A 179 13.17 4.53 17.19
C LEU A 179 13.96 3.32 17.70
N LEU A 180 13.73 2.14 17.10
CA LEU A 180 14.37 0.89 17.51
C LEU A 180 15.52 0.46 16.61
N ASN A 181 15.93 1.30 15.65
CA ASN A 181 17.01 1.00 14.69
C ASN A 181 16.77 -0.31 13.88
N LEU A 182 15.53 -0.56 13.44
CA LEU A 182 15.15 -1.75 12.70
C LEU A 182 15.21 -1.56 11.18
N GLU A 183 15.46 -0.34 10.70
CA GLU A 183 15.49 -0.06 9.26
C GLU A 183 16.65 -0.78 8.56
N LYS A 184 16.37 -1.39 7.42
CA LYS A 184 17.37 -1.91 6.51
C LYS A 184 17.07 -1.49 5.07
N PRO A 185 18.08 -1.40 4.18
CA PRO A 185 17.83 -1.18 2.76
C PRO A 185 16.95 -2.29 2.18
N SER A 186 16.08 -1.91 1.23
CA SER A 186 15.35 -2.88 0.42
C SER A 186 16.31 -3.58 -0.55
N GLU A 187 16.01 -4.84 -0.87
CA GLU A 187 16.72 -5.61 -1.91
C GLU A 187 16.23 -5.28 -3.33
N LEU A 188 15.17 -4.46 -3.45
CA LEU A 188 14.62 -4.03 -4.73
C LEU A 188 15.46 -2.90 -5.34
N LEU A 189 15.27 -2.68 -6.63
CA LEU A 189 15.95 -1.62 -7.37
C LEU A 189 15.58 -0.24 -6.81
N ASN A 190 16.54 0.66 -6.80
CA ASN A 190 16.32 2.06 -6.47
C ASN A 190 15.50 2.74 -7.57
N GLN A 191 14.24 2.97 -7.25
CA GLN A 191 13.29 3.67 -8.11
C GLN A 191 12.83 4.95 -7.41
N SER A 192 12.43 5.92 -8.23
CA SER A 192 11.86 7.19 -7.79
C SER A 192 10.56 7.44 -8.52
N SER A 193 9.71 8.24 -7.95
CA SER A 193 8.46 8.65 -8.57
C SER A 193 8.29 10.15 -8.53
N ILE A 194 7.60 10.70 -9.54
CA ILE A 194 7.12 12.08 -9.59
C ILE A 194 5.67 12.08 -10.01
N PHE A 195 4.79 12.74 -9.28
CA PHE A 195 3.34 12.63 -9.50
C PHE A 195 2.56 13.84 -9.03
N THR A 196 1.35 13.96 -9.57
CA THR A 196 0.33 14.95 -9.18
C THR A 196 -1.07 14.42 -9.50
N HIS A 197 -2.09 15.23 -9.17
CA HIS A 197 -3.44 15.07 -9.73
C HIS A 197 -3.68 16.13 -10.80
N VAL A 198 -4.53 15.81 -11.77
CA VAL A 198 -4.93 16.71 -12.84
C VAL A 198 -6.45 16.75 -12.97
N LYS A 199 -6.98 17.84 -13.50
CA LYS A 199 -8.34 17.90 -14.01
C LYS A 199 -8.34 17.29 -15.42
N ASP A 200 -8.96 16.12 -15.55
CA ASP A 200 -8.83 15.28 -16.75
C ASP A 200 -9.95 15.55 -17.77
N ILE A 201 -9.91 16.73 -18.37
CA ILE A 201 -10.94 17.23 -19.29
C ILE A 201 -11.02 16.48 -20.63
N LYS A 202 -9.98 15.73 -20.98
CA LYS A 202 -9.92 14.90 -22.20
C LYS A 202 -10.11 13.41 -21.88
N ARG A 203 -10.67 13.07 -20.70
CA ARG A 203 -10.92 11.69 -20.30
C ARG A 203 -11.88 11.02 -21.29
N PRO A 204 -11.55 9.83 -21.83
CA PRO A 204 -12.48 9.06 -22.65
C PRO A 204 -13.75 8.67 -21.87
N GLU A 205 -14.86 8.53 -22.56
CA GLU A 205 -16.08 7.99 -21.95
C GLU A 205 -16.00 6.46 -21.75
N GLY A 206 -16.84 5.96 -20.84
CA GLY A 206 -16.99 4.55 -20.57
C GLY A 206 -15.80 3.94 -19.82
N TRP A 207 -15.63 2.62 -19.98
CA TRP A 207 -14.66 1.86 -19.16
C TRP A 207 -13.19 2.26 -19.43
N GLU A 208 -12.89 2.79 -20.60
CA GLU A 208 -11.53 3.23 -20.93
C GLU A 208 -11.11 4.44 -20.11
N GLY A 209 -12.06 5.34 -19.83
CA GLY A 209 -11.83 6.52 -18.99
C GLY A 209 -11.81 6.22 -17.49
N THR A 210 -12.33 5.08 -17.04
CA THR A 210 -12.41 4.73 -15.61
C THR A 210 -11.34 3.74 -15.17
N ARG A 211 -10.60 3.11 -16.09
CA ARG A 211 -9.66 2.04 -15.78
C ARG A 211 -8.27 2.57 -15.44
N ILE A 212 -7.72 2.10 -14.31
CA ILE A 212 -6.30 2.30 -14.05
C ILE A 212 -5.47 1.76 -15.21
N THR A 213 -4.52 2.56 -15.67
CA THR A 213 -3.59 2.16 -16.73
C THR A 213 -2.14 2.37 -16.30
N PHE A 214 -1.30 1.41 -16.68
CA PHE A 214 0.15 1.45 -16.59
C PHE A 214 0.70 1.50 -18.00
N ASP A 215 1.31 2.63 -18.38
CA ASP A 215 1.93 2.82 -19.68
C ASP A 215 3.44 2.60 -19.54
N VAL A 216 3.95 1.57 -20.19
CA VAL A 216 5.35 1.14 -20.17
C VAL A 216 6.13 1.92 -21.22
N ILE A 217 6.81 2.96 -20.81
CA ILE A 217 7.64 3.82 -21.68
C ILE A 217 8.97 3.13 -22.01
N ASP A 218 9.56 2.49 -21.02
CA ASP A 218 10.74 1.64 -21.15
C ASP A 218 10.66 0.52 -20.08
N ARG A 219 11.50 -0.49 -20.18
CA ARG A 219 11.51 -1.64 -19.25
C ARG A 219 11.48 -1.26 -17.77
N ARG A 220 12.10 -0.12 -17.41
CA ARG A 220 12.16 0.38 -16.02
C ARG A 220 11.42 1.69 -15.80
N VAL A 221 10.79 2.25 -16.83
CA VAL A 221 10.09 3.54 -16.78
C VAL A 221 8.64 3.35 -17.19
N TRP A 222 7.73 3.77 -16.35
CA TRP A 222 6.30 3.65 -16.60
C TRP A 222 5.51 4.80 -15.99
N LEU A 223 4.39 5.12 -16.63
CA LEU A 223 3.41 6.12 -16.19
C LEU A 223 2.19 5.39 -15.61
N TRP A 224 1.70 5.84 -14.47
CA TRP A 224 0.36 5.47 -14.02
C TRP A 224 -0.68 6.53 -14.37
N VAL A 225 -1.88 6.08 -14.66
CA VAL A 225 -3.07 6.91 -14.86
C VAL A 225 -4.20 6.29 -14.05
N ILE A 226 -4.60 6.95 -12.95
CA ILE A 226 -5.60 6.47 -12.01
C ILE A 226 -6.76 7.47 -11.98
N PRO A 227 -7.83 7.25 -12.78
CA PRO A 227 -9.01 8.10 -12.79
C PRO A 227 -9.79 8.01 -11.48
N PHE A 228 -10.36 9.12 -11.02
CA PHE A 228 -11.31 9.16 -9.92
C PHE A 228 -12.71 9.54 -10.41
N SER A 229 -13.72 9.39 -9.57
CA SER A 229 -15.12 9.65 -9.89
C SER A 229 -15.47 11.13 -10.06
N ASP A 230 -14.61 12.04 -9.56
CA ASP A 230 -14.79 13.50 -9.55
C ASP A 230 -14.15 14.21 -10.76
N ASP A 231 -13.95 13.51 -11.88
CA ASP A 231 -13.26 13.98 -13.08
C ASP A 231 -11.78 14.38 -12.87
N THR A 232 -11.21 14.06 -11.73
CA THR A 232 -9.77 14.18 -11.53
C THR A 232 -9.05 12.85 -11.79
N THR A 233 -7.76 12.92 -12.08
CA THR A 233 -6.93 11.74 -12.35
C THR A 233 -5.58 11.90 -11.64
N SER A 234 -5.15 10.86 -10.92
CA SER A 234 -3.78 10.76 -10.43
C SER A 234 -2.88 10.29 -11.56
N ILE A 235 -1.82 11.03 -11.83
CA ILE A 235 -0.80 10.69 -12.82
C ILE A 235 0.57 10.75 -12.19
N GLY A 236 1.45 9.83 -12.61
CA GLY A 236 2.83 9.89 -12.15
C GLY A 236 3.74 8.90 -12.84
N TYR A 237 5.00 9.29 -12.93
CA TYR A 237 6.07 8.46 -13.45
C TYR A 237 6.83 7.75 -12.35
N VAL A 238 7.20 6.52 -12.65
CA VAL A 238 8.19 5.75 -11.92
C VAL A 238 9.35 5.42 -12.85
N GLY A 239 10.55 5.54 -12.33
CA GLY A 239 11.76 5.16 -13.07
C GLY A 239 12.98 5.12 -12.16
N PRO A 240 14.13 4.70 -12.68
CA PRO A 240 15.40 4.85 -11.98
C PRO A 240 15.59 6.27 -11.49
N THR A 241 16.22 6.45 -10.32
CA THR A 241 16.45 7.79 -9.77
C THR A 241 17.17 8.68 -10.78
N GLU A 242 18.14 8.13 -11.49
CA GLU A 242 18.91 8.82 -12.53
C GLU A 242 18.04 9.30 -13.69
N PHE A 243 17.00 8.53 -14.04
CA PHE A 243 16.03 8.91 -15.06
C PHE A 243 15.23 10.15 -14.62
N VAL A 244 14.68 10.14 -13.42
CA VAL A 244 13.91 11.29 -12.90
C VAL A 244 14.81 12.53 -12.74
N GLU A 245 16.06 12.35 -12.33
CA GLU A 245 17.05 13.42 -12.16
C GLU A 245 17.60 13.96 -13.49
N SER A 246 17.47 13.23 -14.60
CA SER A 246 17.93 13.69 -15.91
C SER A 246 17.08 14.84 -16.49
N PHE A 247 15.89 15.06 -15.93
CA PHE A 247 15.03 16.19 -16.32
C PHE A 247 15.36 17.42 -15.47
N GLU A 248 15.74 18.50 -16.15
CA GLU A 248 16.03 19.79 -15.52
C GLU A 248 14.75 20.60 -15.30
N GLY A 249 14.76 21.45 -14.26
CA GLY A 249 13.69 22.39 -13.92
C GLY A 249 12.98 22.05 -12.61
N THR A 250 11.89 22.75 -12.37
CA THR A 250 10.99 22.51 -11.24
C THR A 250 10.28 21.15 -11.39
N PRO A 251 9.73 20.56 -10.32
CA PRO A 251 8.94 19.32 -10.43
C PRO A 251 7.81 19.43 -11.48
N THR A 252 7.18 20.59 -11.59
CA THR A 252 6.14 20.87 -12.61
C THR A 252 6.70 20.78 -14.02
N GLU A 253 7.83 21.41 -14.29
CA GLU A 253 8.48 21.36 -15.62
C GLU A 253 8.97 19.96 -15.96
N LYS A 254 9.54 19.24 -14.98
CA LYS A 254 9.97 17.85 -15.14
C LYS A 254 8.80 16.96 -15.56
N LEU A 255 7.72 16.95 -14.77
CA LEU A 255 6.57 16.10 -15.04
C LEU A 255 5.92 16.45 -16.39
N ALA A 256 5.79 17.73 -16.72
CA ALA A 256 5.26 18.16 -18.02
C ALA A 256 6.13 17.67 -19.21
N LYS A 257 7.46 17.64 -19.05
CA LYS A 257 8.36 17.06 -20.07
C LYS A 257 8.21 15.54 -20.15
N MET A 258 8.07 14.87 -19.01
CA MET A 258 7.91 13.40 -18.94
C MET A 258 6.59 12.95 -19.57
N LEU A 259 5.50 13.69 -19.41
CA LEU A 259 4.20 13.37 -20.01
C LEU A 259 4.25 13.31 -21.56
N LYS A 260 5.20 14.00 -22.17
CA LYS A 260 5.43 13.93 -23.63
C LYS A 260 6.10 12.64 -24.11
N LEU A 261 6.59 11.79 -23.18
CA LEU A 261 7.21 10.50 -23.52
C LEU A 261 6.18 9.41 -23.82
N SER A 262 4.94 9.59 -23.37
CA SER A 262 3.88 8.62 -23.62
C SER A 262 3.26 8.86 -24.99
N ASP A 263 3.37 7.92 -25.90
CA ASP A 263 2.69 7.98 -27.19
C ASP A 263 1.16 7.93 -27.04
N TYR A 264 0.67 7.30 -25.97
CA TYR A 264 -0.76 7.14 -25.72
C TYR A 264 -1.39 8.30 -24.95
N TYR A 265 -0.66 8.92 -24.03
CA TYR A 265 -1.21 9.91 -23.09
C TYR A 265 -0.71 11.34 -23.32
N SER A 266 0.28 11.56 -24.18
CA SER A 266 0.84 12.90 -24.42
C SER A 266 -0.22 13.93 -24.80
N ASP A 267 -1.11 13.61 -25.73
CA ASP A 267 -2.18 14.52 -26.16
C ASP A 267 -3.25 14.73 -25.09
N ARG A 268 -3.57 13.69 -24.30
CA ARG A 268 -4.58 13.77 -23.23
C ARG A 268 -4.15 14.72 -22.15
N PHE A 269 -2.88 14.69 -21.77
CA PHE A 269 -2.34 15.47 -20.69
C PHE A 269 -1.52 16.70 -21.14
N ASP A 270 -1.54 17.05 -22.43
CA ASP A 270 -0.89 18.28 -22.88
C ASP A 270 -1.65 19.52 -22.39
N GLY A 271 -0.93 20.37 -21.66
CA GLY A 271 -1.45 21.62 -21.12
C GLY A 271 -2.48 21.48 -20.00
N VAL A 272 -2.60 20.30 -19.35
CA VAL A 272 -3.51 20.12 -18.21
C VAL A 272 -3.02 20.86 -16.96
N ASP A 273 -3.96 21.38 -16.19
CA ASP A 273 -3.68 22.00 -14.90
C ASP A 273 -3.35 20.95 -13.84
N PHE A 274 -2.20 21.09 -13.20
CA PHE A 274 -1.82 20.31 -12.04
C PHE A 274 -2.53 20.84 -10.79
N LEU A 275 -3.27 20.00 -10.08
CA LEU A 275 -4.06 20.40 -8.92
C LEU A 275 -3.19 20.73 -7.69
N PHE A 276 -1.96 20.23 -7.68
CA PHE A 276 -0.92 20.59 -6.72
C PHE A 276 0.46 20.44 -7.36
N ASN A 277 1.47 21.08 -6.79
CA ASN A 277 2.85 20.93 -7.24
C ASN A 277 3.26 19.45 -7.20
N PRO A 278 3.81 18.89 -8.30
CA PRO A 278 4.23 17.50 -8.31
C PRO A 278 5.18 17.17 -7.16
N VAL A 279 4.95 16.00 -6.56
CA VAL A 279 5.74 15.48 -5.45
C VAL A 279 6.73 14.46 -5.99
N GLU A 280 8.01 14.62 -5.63
CA GLU A 280 9.05 13.62 -5.91
C GLU A 280 9.29 12.74 -4.67
N ILE A 281 9.28 11.43 -4.83
CA ILE A 281 9.68 10.47 -3.79
C ILE A 281 10.82 9.63 -4.34
N LYS A 282 11.98 9.73 -3.68
CA LYS A 282 13.19 9.00 -4.09
C LYS A 282 13.43 7.78 -3.22
N ASN A 283 13.89 6.68 -3.83
CA ASN A 283 14.29 5.47 -3.13
C ASN A 283 13.24 4.99 -2.13
N TYR A 284 12.00 4.86 -2.60
CA TYR A 284 10.84 4.64 -1.76
C TYR A 284 10.75 3.23 -1.16
N SER A 285 11.38 2.22 -1.78
CA SER A 285 11.37 0.85 -1.24
C SER A 285 12.14 0.76 0.07
N LYS A 286 11.50 0.20 1.10
CA LYS A 286 12.02 0.12 2.47
C LYS A 286 11.73 -1.24 3.06
N SER A 287 12.60 -1.72 3.93
CA SER A 287 12.48 -2.97 4.66
C SER A 287 12.90 -2.81 6.13
N VAL A 288 12.71 -3.86 6.93
CA VAL A 288 13.12 -3.92 8.33
C VAL A 288 13.83 -5.23 8.64
N THR A 289 14.60 -5.24 9.73
CA THR A 289 15.31 -6.43 10.21
C THR A 289 14.38 -7.45 10.85
N GLN A 290 13.26 -7.00 11.44
CA GLN A 290 12.24 -7.84 12.07
C GLN A 290 10.87 -7.18 12.03
N LEU A 291 9.80 -7.99 11.99
CA LEU A 291 8.42 -7.52 11.86
C LEU A 291 7.72 -7.35 13.21
N TYR A 292 8.23 -7.94 14.26
CA TYR A 292 7.66 -7.93 15.61
C TYR A 292 8.76 -8.00 16.68
N GLY A 293 8.39 -7.72 17.90
CA GLY A 293 9.22 -7.93 19.09
C GLY A 293 8.35 -7.99 20.35
N LYS A 294 8.95 -8.14 21.50
CA LYS A 294 8.21 -8.22 22.75
C LYS A 294 7.41 -6.94 22.98
N GLY A 295 6.06 -7.04 22.89
CA GLY A 295 5.13 -5.94 23.08
C GLY A 295 4.91 -5.02 21.88
N TYR A 296 5.41 -5.36 20.67
CA TYR A 296 5.11 -4.59 19.46
C TYR A 296 5.07 -5.44 18.20
N VAL A 297 4.37 -4.92 17.20
CA VAL A 297 4.31 -5.46 15.85
C VAL A 297 4.26 -4.30 14.82
N LEU A 298 4.95 -4.49 13.69
CA LEU A 298 4.98 -3.56 12.57
C LEU A 298 4.00 -4.01 11.49
N THR A 299 3.24 -3.08 10.90
CA THR A 299 2.22 -3.39 9.90
C THR A 299 2.29 -2.45 8.70
N GLY A 300 1.92 -2.94 7.51
CA GLY A 300 1.93 -2.14 6.30
C GLY A 300 3.30 -1.56 5.96
N ASN A 301 3.32 -0.31 5.51
CA ASN A 301 4.55 0.36 5.08
C ASN A 301 5.53 0.68 6.23
N SER A 302 5.11 0.58 7.50
CA SER A 302 6.06 0.64 8.61
C SER A 302 6.95 -0.60 8.65
N ALA A 303 6.45 -1.74 8.16
CA ALA A 303 7.20 -2.99 8.04
C ALA A 303 7.94 -3.07 6.69
N GLU A 304 7.19 -3.09 5.59
CA GLU A 304 7.73 -3.32 4.24
C GLU A 304 7.01 -2.45 3.22
N PHE A 305 7.76 -1.78 2.35
CA PHE A 305 7.23 -1.17 1.14
C PHE A 305 8.04 -1.60 -0.07
N LEU A 306 7.39 -2.27 -1.01
CA LEU A 306 8.03 -2.83 -2.20
C LEU A 306 8.11 -1.80 -3.33
N ASP A 307 7.04 -1.74 -4.14
CA ASP A 307 6.95 -0.93 -5.35
C ASP A 307 5.48 -0.68 -5.69
N PRO A 308 5.10 0.49 -6.21
CA PRO A 308 3.70 0.78 -6.50
C PRO A 308 3.14 0.08 -7.74
N VAL A 309 3.97 -0.59 -8.57
CA VAL A 309 3.56 -1.15 -9.87
C VAL A 309 2.37 -2.11 -9.80
N PHE A 310 2.18 -2.82 -8.71
CA PHE A 310 1.04 -3.75 -8.53
C PHE A 310 0.05 -3.31 -7.46
N SER A 311 0.09 -2.05 -7.01
CA SER A 311 -0.88 -1.49 -6.05
C SER A 311 -1.00 -2.26 -4.72
N SER A 312 0.03 -2.97 -4.28
CA SER A 312 -0.01 -3.91 -3.15
C SER A 312 -0.06 -3.26 -1.76
N GLY A 313 0.29 -1.97 -1.64
CA GLY A 313 0.55 -1.32 -0.34
C GLY A 313 -0.63 -1.35 0.64
N VAL A 314 -1.86 -1.04 0.19
CA VAL A 314 -3.05 -1.07 1.08
C VAL A 314 -3.42 -2.50 1.45
N THR A 315 -3.27 -3.45 0.53
CA THR A 315 -3.53 -4.88 0.81
C THR A 315 -2.59 -5.40 1.90
N PHE A 316 -1.28 -5.15 1.81
CA PHE A 316 -0.36 -5.51 2.89
C PHE A 316 -0.66 -4.79 4.20
N ALA A 317 -1.05 -3.51 4.11
CA ALA A 317 -1.40 -2.72 5.29
C ALA A 317 -2.59 -3.32 6.04
N THR A 318 -3.63 -3.72 5.34
CA THR A 318 -4.85 -4.29 5.93
C THR A 318 -4.69 -5.75 6.34
N GLU A 319 -3.99 -6.57 5.55
CA GLU A 319 -3.69 -7.97 5.88
C GLU A 319 -2.85 -8.09 7.16
N SER A 320 -1.71 -7.38 7.20
CA SER A 320 -0.81 -7.41 8.36
C SER A 320 -1.48 -6.84 9.61
N ALA A 321 -2.27 -5.78 9.47
CA ALA A 321 -2.99 -5.17 10.58
C ALA A 321 -4.05 -6.08 11.19
N LEU A 322 -4.86 -6.72 10.33
CA LEU A 322 -5.89 -7.65 10.78
C LEU A 322 -5.29 -8.88 11.46
N LEU A 323 -4.23 -9.45 10.87
CA LEU A 323 -3.53 -10.59 11.47
C LEU A 323 -2.90 -10.21 12.81
N ALA A 324 -2.19 -9.09 12.89
CA ALA A 324 -1.62 -8.60 14.14
C ALA A 324 -2.69 -8.41 15.23
N ALA A 325 -3.82 -7.80 14.90
CA ALA A 325 -4.93 -7.59 15.84
C ALA A 325 -5.52 -8.92 16.34
N LYS A 326 -5.66 -9.92 15.45
CA LYS A 326 -6.11 -11.27 15.82
C LYS A 326 -5.14 -11.94 16.80
N LEU A 327 -3.84 -11.89 16.53
CA LEU A 327 -2.82 -12.53 17.35
C LEU A 327 -2.68 -11.84 18.72
N ILE A 328 -2.67 -10.51 18.77
CA ILE A 328 -2.70 -9.75 20.04
C ILE A 328 -3.94 -10.10 20.85
N THR A 329 -5.10 -10.25 20.23
CA THR A 329 -6.33 -10.66 20.92
C THR A 329 -6.17 -12.03 21.59
N LYS A 330 -5.55 -13.01 20.90
CA LYS A 330 -5.23 -14.33 21.47
C LYS A 330 -4.34 -14.21 22.71
N GLU A 331 -3.25 -13.43 22.65
CA GLU A 331 -2.34 -13.25 23.77
C GLU A 331 -2.99 -12.52 24.95
N LEU A 332 -3.82 -11.49 24.69
CA LEU A 332 -4.59 -10.82 25.73
C LEU A 332 -5.59 -11.76 26.43
N GLN A 333 -6.00 -12.85 25.76
CA GLN A 333 -6.81 -13.94 26.31
C GLN A 333 -5.99 -15.09 26.90
N ASN A 334 -4.67 -14.90 27.10
CA ASN A 334 -3.71 -15.88 27.59
C ASN A 334 -3.54 -17.12 26.71
N THR A 335 -3.73 -16.98 25.40
CA THR A 335 -3.40 -18.02 24.40
C THR A 335 -2.01 -17.72 23.87
N GLU A 336 -1.12 -18.71 23.92
CA GLU A 336 0.24 -18.60 23.38
C GLU A 336 0.21 -18.39 21.87
N VAL A 337 1.04 -17.49 21.35
CA VAL A 337 1.18 -17.17 19.92
C VAL A 337 2.63 -17.32 19.49
N ASP A 338 2.87 -18.09 18.47
CA ASP A 338 4.16 -18.14 17.79
C ASP A 338 4.22 -17.03 16.72
N TRP A 339 4.72 -15.86 17.13
CA TRP A 339 4.82 -14.69 16.25
C TRP A 339 5.71 -14.90 15.03
N GLU A 340 6.71 -15.79 15.11
CA GLU A 340 7.53 -16.08 13.92
C GLU A 340 6.70 -16.84 12.90
N VAL A 341 6.03 -17.91 13.30
CA VAL A 341 5.26 -18.75 12.38
C VAL A 341 3.93 -18.11 11.99
N GLU A 342 3.15 -17.63 12.98
CA GLU A 342 1.79 -17.15 12.76
C GLU A 342 1.75 -15.75 12.13
N TYR A 343 2.79 -14.91 12.32
CA TYR A 343 2.83 -13.55 11.79
C TYR A 343 3.95 -13.37 10.76
N SER A 344 5.21 -13.50 11.20
CA SER A 344 6.37 -13.12 10.40
C SER A 344 6.48 -13.94 9.11
N ASP A 345 6.41 -15.27 9.21
CA ASP A 345 6.49 -16.16 8.05
C ASP A 345 5.28 -16.00 7.13
N TYR A 346 4.08 -15.84 7.70
CA TYR A 346 2.87 -15.60 6.93
C TYR A 346 2.97 -14.31 6.11
N ILE A 347 3.35 -13.19 6.73
CA ILE A 347 3.47 -11.91 6.03
C ILE A 347 4.59 -11.96 5.00
N LYS A 348 5.77 -12.50 5.35
CA LYS A 348 6.89 -12.66 4.42
C LYS A 348 6.54 -13.48 3.18
N LYS A 349 5.66 -14.48 3.32
CA LYS A 349 5.19 -15.28 2.18
C LYS A 349 4.52 -14.42 1.12
N GLY A 350 3.54 -13.60 1.48
CA GLY A 350 2.88 -12.68 0.54
C GLY A 350 3.82 -11.60 0.01
N VAL A 351 4.69 -11.05 0.87
CA VAL A 351 5.75 -10.09 0.47
C VAL A 351 6.63 -10.69 -0.61
N ASN A 352 7.09 -11.95 -0.45
CA ASN A 352 7.98 -12.62 -1.40
C ASN A 352 7.31 -12.84 -2.77
N VAL A 353 6.01 -13.16 -2.81
CA VAL A 353 5.27 -13.28 -4.07
C VAL A 353 5.31 -11.94 -4.82
N PHE A 354 4.87 -10.84 -4.20
CA PHE A 354 4.91 -9.54 -4.85
C PHE A 354 6.33 -9.06 -5.16
N ALA A 355 7.31 -9.30 -4.30
CA ALA A 355 8.70 -8.95 -4.56
C ALA A 355 9.24 -9.66 -5.82
N THR A 356 8.87 -10.93 -6.03
CA THR A 356 9.20 -11.63 -7.26
C THR A 356 8.55 -10.97 -8.47
N TYR A 357 7.26 -10.64 -8.39
CA TYR A 357 6.56 -9.97 -9.50
C TYR A 357 7.18 -8.61 -9.83
N VAL A 358 7.57 -7.83 -8.81
CA VAL A 358 8.29 -6.56 -9.02
C VAL A 358 9.66 -6.79 -9.69
N LYS A 359 10.45 -7.77 -9.20
CA LYS A 359 11.74 -8.12 -9.81
C LYS A 359 11.57 -8.54 -11.28
N GLU A 360 10.63 -9.44 -11.54
CA GLU A 360 10.39 -9.97 -12.88
C GLU A 360 9.70 -8.95 -13.82
N TRP A 361 9.02 -7.95 -13.28
CA TRP A 361 8.58 -6.78 -14.04
C TRP A 361 9.76 -5.97 -14.57
N TYR A 362 10.70 -5.62 -13.71
CA TYR A 362 11.87 -4.81 -14.08
C TYR A 362 12.94 -5.57 -14.87
N THR A 363 12.98 -6.91 -14.81
CA THR A 363 13.79 -7.72 -15.74
C THR A 363 13.18 -7.78 -17.14
N GLY A 364 11.88 -7.50 -17.28
CA GLY A 364 11.11 -7.61 -18.50
C GLY A 364 10.41 -8.95 -18.69
N ASN A 365 10.68 -9.95 -17.86
CA ASN A 365 10.06 -11.29 -17.98
C ASN A 365 8.53 -11.22 -17.81
N LEU A 366 8.04 -10.49 -16.81
CA LEU A 366 6.60 -10.36 -16.60
C LEU A 366 5.93 -9.51 -17.71
N GLN A 367 6.60 -8.46 -18.17
CA GLN A 367 6.13 -7.67 -19.32
C GLN A 367 6.01 -8.53 -20.57
N LYS A 368 6.99 -9.42 -20.82
CA LYS A 368 6.95 -10.37 -21.93
C LYS A 368 5.70 -11.26 -21.85
N ILE A 369 5.39 -11.79 -20.66
CA ILE A 369 4.19 -12.63 -20.45
C ILE A 369 2.91 -11.82 -20.71
N PHE A 370 2.85 -10.58 -20.23
CA PHE A 370 1.66 -9.73 -20.37
C PHE A 370 1.34 -9.40 -21.82
N PHE A 371 2.37 -9.11 -22.63
CA PHE A 371 2.20 -8.69 -24.01
C PHE A 371 2.32 -9.82 -25.04
N HIS A 372 2.60 -11.07 -24.59
CA HIS A 372 2.67 -12.22 -25.50
C HIS A 372 1.32 -12.52 -26.16
N LYS A 373 1.36 -12.86 -27.45
CA LYS A 373 0.19 -13.29 -28.23
C LYS A 373 0.51 -14.62 -28.98
N PRO A 374 -0.44 -15.59 -28.98
CA PRO A 374 -1.75 -15.56 -28.32
C PRO A 374 -1.65 -15.70 -26.80
N GLU A 375 -2.58 -15.06 -26.09
CA GLU A 375 -2.65 -15.16 -24.63
C GLU A 375 -2.98 -16.61 -24.19
N ASN A 376 -2.32 -17.10 -23.12
CA ASN A 376 -2.73 -18.31 -22.43
C ASN A 376 -3.77 -17.95 -21.33
N PRO A 377 -5.06 -18.35 -21.49
CA PRO A 377 -6.12 -17.94 -20.55
C PRO A 377 -5.89 -18.41 -19.12
N GLU A 378 -5.33 -19.60 -18.92
CA GLU A 378 -5.12 -20.16 -17.57
C GLU A 378 -3.98 -19.44 -16.83
N ILE A 379 -2.86 -19.17 -17.51
CA ILE A 379 -1.77 -18.35 -16.98
C ILE A 379 -2.30 -16.96 -16.63
N LYS A 380 -3.10 -16.37 -17.52
CA LYS A 380 -3.67 -15.05 -17.30
C LYS A 380 -4.58 -14.98 -16.08
N LYS A 381 -5.44 -15.98 -15.86
CA LYS A 381 -6.29 -16.08 -14.65
C LYS A 381 -5.46 -16.18 -13.38
N GLN A 382 -4.40 -17.00 -13.39
CA GLN A 382 -3.53 -17.23 -12.24
C GLN A 382 -2.76 -15.96 -11.89
N ILE A 383 -2.19 -15.27 -12.87
CA ILE A 383 -1.54 -13.96 -12.68
C ILE A 383 -2.56 -12.92 -12.22
N CYS A 384 -3.77 -12.90 -12.79
CA CYS A 384 -4.84 -11.99 -12.40
C CYS A 384 -5.19 -12.09 -10.89
N ALA A 385 -5.17 -13.29 -10.32
CA ALA A 385 -5.38 -13.48 -8.89
C ALA A 385 -4.28 -12.84 -8.04
N VAL A 386 -3.02 -12.92 -8.47
CA VAL A 386 -1.90 -12.21 -7.81
C VAL A 386 -2.11 -10.70 -7.92
N LEU A 387 -2.46 -10.18 -9.09
CA LEU A 387 -2.74 -8.75 -9.31
C LEU A 387 -3.99 -8.26 -8.58
N ALA A 388 -4.88 -9.17 -8.16
CA ALA A 388 -6.02 -8.88 -7.30
C ALA A 388 -5.69 -8.94 -5.80
N GLY A 389 -4.44 -9.28 -5.42
CA GLY A 389 -3.95 -9.31 -4.05
C GLY A 389 -4.03 -10.67 -3.35
N TYR A 390 -4.47 -11.72 -4.01
CA TYR A 390 -4.62 -13.06 -3.42
C TYR A 390 -3.29 -13.84 -3.43
N VAL A 391 -2.28 -13.29 -2.76
CA VAL A 391 -0.89 -13.79 -2.76
C VAL A 391 -0.60 -14.84 -1.69
N TRP A 392 -1.60 -15.24 -0.92
CA TRP A 392 -1.51 -16.33 0.08
C TRP A 392 -2.26 -17.59 -0.36
N ASP A 393 -2.92 -17.56 -1.53
CA ASP A 393 -3.61 -18.73 -2.09
C ASP A 393 -2.65 -19.69 -2.78
N GLU A 394 -2.17 -20.69 -2.04
CA GLU A 394 -1.25 -21.72 -2.57
C GLU A 394 -1.88 -22.72 -3.54
N THR A 395 -3.21 -22.65 -3.77
CA THR A 395 -3.83 -23.41 -4.85
C THR A 395 -3.47 -22.85 -6.21
N ASN A 396 -3.09 -21.56 -6.25
CA ASN A 396 -2.58 -20.90 -7.43
C ASN A 396 -1.09 -21.23 -7.65
N PRO A 397 -0.73 -21.92 -8.76
CA PRO A 397 0.67 -22.24 -9.06
C PRO A 397 1.58 -21.02 -9.13
N PHE A 398 1.07 -19.86 -9.61
CA PHE A 398 1.81 -18.60 -9.70
C PHE A 398 1.96 -17.87 -8.37
N VAL A 399 1.35 -18.37 -7.30
CA VAL A 399 1.63 -18.04 -5.91
C VAL A 399 2.62 -19.03 -5.33
N LYS A 400 2.31 -20.32 -5.40
CA LYS A 400 3.09 -21.40 -4.78
C LYS A 400 4.51 -21.52 -5.32
N ASN A 401 4.70 -21.34 -6.63
CA ASN A 401 5.98 -21.47 -7.34
C ASN A 401 6.32 -20.20 -8.13
N HIS A 402 6.02 -19.03 -7.56
CA HIS A 402 6.05 -17.73 -8.23
C HIS A 402 7.40 -17.44 -8.90
N ASP A 403 8.52 -17.68 -8.20
CA ASP A 403 9.89 -17.41 -8.65
C ASP A 403 10.31 -18.27 -9.87
N ARG A 404 9.87 -19.51 -9.89
CA ARG A 404 10.18 -20.45 -10.98
C ARG A 404 9.27 -20.25 -12.17
N LEU A 405 7.94 -20.16 -11.94
CA LEU A 405 6.97 -20.17 -13.04
C LEU A 405 7.03 -18.93 -13.90
N VAL A 406 7.18 -17.75 -13.33
CA VAL A 406 7.32 -16.50 -14.11
C VAL A 406 8.53 -16.59 -15.05
N LYS A 407 9.68 -17.03 -14.56
CA LYS A 407 10.90 -17.21 -15.37
C LYS A 407 10.74 -18.29 -16.43
N THR A 408 10.13 -19.43 -16.06
CA THR A 408 9.94 -20.55 -16.99
C THR A 408 9.03 -20.14 -18.16
N VAL A 409 7.91 -19.48 -17.88
CA VAL A 409 6.97 -19.03 -18.92
C VAL A 409 7.64 -18.00 -19.83
N ALA A 410 8.36 -17.02 -19.24
CA ALA A 410 9.10 -16.04 -20.04
C ALA A 410 10.13 -16.69 -20.98
N HIS A 411 10.85 -17.71 -20.50
CA HIS A 411 11.82 -18.46 -21.31
C HIS A 411 11.15 -19.26 -22.44
N ILE A 412 9.99 -19.88 -22.18
CA ILE A 412 9.23 -20.58 -23.23
C ILE A 412 8.83 -19.61 -24.33
N ILE A 413 8.35 -18.41 -23.98
CA ILE A 413 8.00 -17.36 -24.94
C ILE A 413 9.20 -16.95 -25.78
N ASP A 414 10.42 -16.83 -25.20
CA ASP A 414 11.65 -16.56 -25.96
C ASP A 414 11.92 -17.64 -27.00
N MET A 415 11.84 -18.91 -26.60
CA MET A 415 12.06 -20.05 -27.52
C MET A 415 11.02 -20.08 -28.66
N GLU A 416 9.77 -19.74 -28.39
CA GLU A 416 8.72 -19.67 -29.42
C GLU A 416 8.98 -18.52 -30.42
N THR A 417 9.38 -17.38 -29.91
CA THR A 417 9.73 -16.21 -30.73
C THR A 417 10.93 -16.47 -31.63
N GLU A 418 11.97 -17.12 -31.08
CA GLU A 418 13.17 -17.50 -31.87
C GLU A 418 12.82 -18.50 -33.00
N LYS A 419 11.93 -19.47 -32.74
CA LYS A 419 11.49 -20.43 -33.76
C LYS A 419 10.61 -19.79 -34.84
N ALA A 420 9.85 -18.76 -34.50
CA ALA A 420 9.02 -18.05 -35.49
C ALA A 420 9.84 -17.11 -36.39
N ASN A 421 11.02 -16.69 -35.96
CA ASN A 421 11.92 -15.82 -36.71
C ASN A 421 12.96 -16.59 -37.55
N ASN A 422 13.08 -17.91 -37.40
CA ASN A 422 13.91 -18.84 -38.18
C ASN A 422 13.06 -19.64 -39.18
#